data_0f84abede4decb586e59bc77d4e9c3d8
#
_entry.id   0f84abede4decb586e59bc77d4e9c3d8
#
_cell.length_a   1.000
_cell.length_b   1.000
_cell.length_c   1.000
_cell.angle_alpha   90.00
_cell.angle_beta   90.00
_cell.angle_gamma   90.00
#
_symmetry.space_group_name_H-M   'P 1'
#
loop_
_entity.id
_entity.type
_entity.pdbx_description
1 polymer ?
#
loop_
_entity_poly.entity_id
_entity_poly.type
_entity_poly.pdbx_seq_one_letter_code
_entity_poly.pdbx_strand_id
1 'polypeptide(L)'
;SAASDVYKRQVVFQAESDALIVKGIIALLIKVVSGHTPDEILSSDLYFIEKIGLKEHLSPTRSNGLLAMVKQMRMYALAFKAKMAN
;
A
#
# COMPACT_ATOMS: atom_id res chain seq x y z
N SER A 1 -19.45 -26.80 -14.01
CA SER A 1 -18.84 -27.00 -15.32
C SER A 1 -17.34 -26.71 -15.27
N ALA A 2 -16.62 -27.17 -16.27
CA ALA A 2 -15.18 -26.93 -16.39
C ALA A 2 -14.87 -25.43 -16.49
N ALA A 3 -15.70 -24.66 -17.19
CA ALA A 3 -15.56 -23.21 -17.33
C ALA A 3 -15.72 -22.49 -15.98
N SER A 4 -16.69 -22.90 -15.16
CA SER A 4 -16.89 -22.35 -13.80
C SER A 4 -15.70 -22.66 -12.91
N ASP A 5 -15.12 -23.85 -13.00
CA ASP A 5 -13.96 -24.25 -12.20
C ASP A 5 -12.72 -23.46 -12.60
N VAL A 6 -12.51 -23.20 -13.89
CA VAL A 6 -11.41 -22.35 -14.37
C VAL A 6 -11.58 -20.94 -13.86
N TYR A 7 -12.79 -20.38 -13.94
CA TYR A 7 -13.08 -19.04 -13.44
C TYR A 7 -12.78 -18.91 -11.95
N LYS A 8 -13.24 -19.88 -11.15
CA LYS A 8 -13.00 -19.89 -9.70
C LYS A 8 -11.51 -19.92 -9.38
N ARG A 9 -10.74 -20.76 -10.10
CA ARG A 9 -9.28 -20.82 -9.89
C ARG A 9 -8.61 -19.51 -10.26
N GLN A 10 -9.06 -18.84 -11.32
CA GLN A 10 -8.53 -17.54 -11.70
C GLN A 10 -8.81 -16.48 -10.63
N VAL A 11 -10.00 -16.47 -10.05
CA VAL A 11 -10.36 -15.55 -8.97
C VAL A 11 -9.49 -15.78 -7.73
N VAL A 12 -9.30 -17.05 -7.35
CA VAL A 12 -8.45 -17.39 -6.21
C VAL A 12 -7.00 -16.98 -6.48
N PHE A 13 -6.50 -17.27 -7.68
CA PHE A 13 -5.15 -16.88 -8.06
C PHE A 13 -4.95 -15.36 -8.01
N GLN A 14 -5.92 -14.60 -8.51
CA GLN A 14 -5.87 -13.14 -8.46
C GLN A 14 -5.84 -12.63 -7.02
N ALA A 15 -6.67 -13.19 -6.16
CA ALA A 15 -6.71 -12.82 -4.74
C ALA A 15 -5.40 -13.12 -4.03
N GLU A 16 -4.79 -14.27 -4.32
CA GLU A 16 -3.49 -14.64 -3.76
C GLU A 16 -2.38 -13.72 -4.26
N SER A 17 -2.40 -13.37 -5.54
CA SER A 17 -1.45 -12.44 -6.13
C SER A 17 -1.57 -11.05 -5.51
N ASP A 18 -2.80 -10.54 -5.37
CA ASP A 18 -3.06 -9.27 -4.71
C ASP A 18 -2.53 -9.27 -3.27
N ALA A 19 -2.79 -10.34 -2.52
CA ALA A 19 -2.33 -10.45 -1.14
C ALA A 19 -0.80 -10.43 -1.04
N LEU A 20 -0.12 -11.09 -1.96
CA LEU A 20 1.35 -11.12 -1.98
C LEU A 20 1.93 -9.73 -2.29
N ILE A 21 1.35 -9.03 -3.27
CA ILE A 21 1.77 -7.68 -3.64
C ILE A 21 1.53 -6.72 -2.48
N VAL A 22 0.35 -6.78 -1.86
CA VAL A 22 0.00 -5.95 -0.70
C VAL A 22 0.99 -6.19 0.45
N LYS A 23 1.29 -7.44 0.75
CA LYS A 23 2.25 -7.80 1.80
C LYS A 23 3.62 -7.18 1.51
N GLY A 24 4.09 -7.24 0.27
CA GLY A 24 5.35 -6.65 -0.14
C GLY A 24 5.37 -5.13 0.01
N ILE A 25 4.29 -4.46 -0.39
CA ILE A 25 4.15 -3.01 -0.27
C ILE A 25 4.10 -2.60 1.20
N ILE A 26 3.35 -3.32 2.03
CA ILE A 26 3.28 -3.04 3.47
C ILE A 26 4.66 -3.19 4.12
N ALA A 27 5.40 -4.23 3.78
CA ALA A 27 6.76 -4.43 4.29
C ALA A 27 7.66 -3.26 3.91
N LEU A 28 7.54 -2.76 2.69
CA LEU A 28 8.29 -1.61 2.22
C LEU A 28 7.91 -0.34 2.99
N LEU A 29 6.61 -0.12 3.21
CA LEU A 29 6.12 1.02 3.99
C LEU A 29 6.64 0.99 5.43
N ILE A 30 6.61 -0.18 6.06
CA ILE A 30 7.15 -0.35 7.42
C ILE A 30 8.64 0.01 7.44
N LYS A 31 9.39 -0.42 6.45
CA LYS A 31 10.80 -0.12 6.34
C LYS A 31 11.06 1.37 6.17
N VAL A 32 10.23 2.05 5.36
CA VAL A 32 10.33 3.51 5.17
C VAL A 32 10.04 4.26 6.47
N VAL A 33 9.04 3.82 7.23
CA VAL A 33 8.64 4.49 8.48
C VAL A 33 9.63 4.20 9.62
N SER A 34 10.15 2.98 9.70
CA SER A 34 11.00 2.55 10.80
C SER A 34 12.36 3.25 10.78
N GLY A 35 12.70 3.93 11.89
CA GLY A 35 13.96 4.61 12.03
C GLY A 35 14.10 5.92 11.28
N HIS A 36 13.01 6.43 10.68
CA HIS A 36 12.99 7.70 9.96
C HIS A 36 12.20 8.77 10.70
N THR A 37 12.61 10.02 10.54
CA THR A 37 11.88 11.16 11.10
C THR A 37 10.61 11.44 10.30
N PRO A 38 9.64 12.20 10.88
CA PRO A 38 8.47 12.63 10.12
C PRO A 38 8.83 13.37 8.82
N ASP A 39 9.84 14.22 8.83
CA ASP A 39 10.29 14.92 7.62
C ASP A 39 10.81 13.95 6.55
N GLU A 40 11.58 12.97 6.94
CA GLU A 40 12.07 11.95 6.02
C GLU A 40 10.92 11.14 5.43
N ILE A 41 9.93 10.79 6.23
CA ILE A 41 8.73 10.07 5.78
C ILE A 41 7.96 10.92 4.78
N LEU A 42 7.75 12.20 5.07
CA LEU A 42 7.00 13.11 4.20
C LEU A 42 7.72 13.38 2.88
N SER A 43 9.04 13.42 2.90
CA SER A 43 9.85 13.64 1.71
C SER A 43 10.13 12.35 0.94
N SER A 44 9.87 11.18 1.54
CA SER A 44 10.02 9.91 0.84
C SER A 44 8.98 9.81 -0.28
N ASP A 45 9.32 9.05 -1.32
CA ASP A 45 8.47 8.95 -2.50
C ASP A 45 7.33 7.95 -2.31
N LEU A 46 6.44 8.23 -1.33
CA LEU A 46 5.22 7.45 -1.13
C LEU A 46 4.33 7.51 -2.36
N TYR A 47 4.39 8.61 -3.09
CA TYR A 47 3.69 8.75 -4.36
C TYR A 47 4.11 7.69 -5.38
N PHE A 48 5.39 7.35 -5.40
CA PHE A 48 5.90 6.29 -6.26
C PHE A 48 5.24 4.95 -5.92
N ILE A 49 5.10 4.66 -4.63
CA ILE A 49 4.43 3.44 -4.16
C ILE A 49 2.96 3.44 -4.57
N GLU A 50 2.26 4.55 -4.39
CA GLU A 50 0.88 4.71 -4.84
C GLU A 50 0.75 4.46 -6.35
N LYS A 51 1.62 5.05 -7.13
CA LYS A 51 1.52 5.01 -8.58
C LYS A 51 1.87 3.64 -9.16
N ILE A 52 2.90 2.99 -8.65
CA ILE A 52 3.36 1.71 -9.19
C ILE A 52 2.52 0.54 -8.69
N GLY A 53 2.18 0.52 -7.40
CA GLY A 53 1.59 -0.66 -6.80
C GLY A 53 0.10 -0.80 -6.99
N LEU A 54 -0.62 0.30 -7.21
CA LEU A 54 -2.05 0.28 -6.98
C LEU A 54 -2.91 0.13 -8.22
N LYS A 55 -2.57 0.78 -9.32
CA LYS A 55 -3.46 0.79 -10.48
C LYS A 55 -3.23 -0.36 -11.44
N GLU A 56 -2.01 -0.85 -11.55
CA GLU A 56 -1.65 -1.83 -12.58
C GLU A 56 -1.60 -3.26 -12.06
N HIS A 57 -1.42 -3.46 -10.74
CA HIS A 57 -1.13 -4.76 -10.17
C HIS A 57 -2.17 -5.27 -9.18
N LEU A 58 -3.09 -4.42 -8.75
CA LEU A 58 -4.07 -4.77 -7.73
C LEU A 58 -5.50 -4.57 -8.24
N SER A 59 -6.43 -5.34 -7.66
CA SER A 59 -7.85 -5.09 -7.83
C SER A 59 -8.21 -3.69 -7.32
N PRO A 60 -9.29 -3.07 -7.82
CA PRO A 60 -9.70 -1.72 -7.36
C PRO A 60 -9.91 -1.64 -5.84
N THR A 61 -10.49 -2.66 -5.23
CA THR A 61 -10.72 -2.69 -3.77
C THR A 61 -9.40 -2.67 -3.01
N ARG A 62 -8.43 -3.49 -3.42
CA ARG A 62 -7.11 -3.54 -2.79
C ARG A 62 -6.33 -2.26 -3.02
N SER A 63 -6.41 -1.71 -4.23
CA SER A 63 -5.78 -0.42 -4.55
C SER A 63 -6.28 0.70 -3.65
N ASN A 64 -7.60 0.79 -3.46
CA ASN A 64 -8.20 1.80 -2.61
C ASN A 64 -7.81 1.64 -1.15
N GLY A 65 -7.71 0.39 -0.66
CA GLY A 65 -7.28 0.12 0.70
C GLY A 65 -5.84 0.57 0.96
N LEU A 66 -4.94 0.28 0.05
CA LEU A 66 -3.55 0.71 0.17
C LEU A 66 -3.40 2.23 0.06
N LEU A 67 -4.16 2.84 -0.86
CA LEU A 67 -4.15 4.30 -1.00
C LEU A 67 -4.59 4.97 0.30
N ALA A 68 -5.63 4.45 0.93
CA ALA A 68 -6.10 4.97 2.22
C ALA A 68 -5.03 4.83 3.30
N MET A 69 -4.31 3.70 3.35
CA MET A 69 -3.21 3.50 4.30
C MET A 69 -2.09 4.51 4.10
N VAL A 70 -1.68 4.74 2.86
CA VAL A 70 -0.61 5.69 2.54
C VAL A 70 -1.01 7.10 2.95
N LYS A 71 -2.24 7.49 2.66
CA LYS A 71 -2.78 8.79 3.08
C LYS A 71 -2.76 8.95 4.59
N GLN A 72 -3.15 7.92 5.32
CA GLN A 72 -3.17 7.94 6.78
C GLN A 72 -1.76 8.05 7.36
N MET A 73 -0.79 7.34 6.78
CA MET A 73 0.61 7.45 7.18
C MET A 73 1.14 8.87 7.01
N ARG A 74 0.80 9.52 5.90
CA ARG A 74 1.17 10.93 5.67
C ARG A 74 0.55 11.85 6.70
N MET A 75 -0.72 11.64 7.03
CA MET A 75 -1.42 12.41 8.07
C MET A 75 -0.75 12.27 9.42
N TYR A 76 -0.38 11.07 9.84
CA TYR A 76 0.34 10.84 11.08
C TYR A 76 1.71 11.52 11.07
N ALA A 77 2.44 11.42 9.95
CA ALA A 77 3.74 12.09 9.84
C ALA A 77 3.62 13.60 9.97
N LEU A 78 2.60 14.19 9.35
CA LEU A 78 2.32 15.63 9.48
C LEU A 78 1.98 16.02 10.93
N ALA A 79 1.17 15.21 11.61
CA ALA A 79 0.80 15.45 13.00
C ALA A 79 2.02 15.37 13.92
N PHE A 80 2.88 14.38 13.75
CA PHE A 80 4.11 14.24 14.51
C PHE A 80 5.07 15.39 14.24
N LYS A 81 5.21 15.80 12.98
CA LYS A 81 6.04 16.95 12.63
C LYS A 81 5.56 18.21 13.33
N ALA A 82 4.27 18.48 13.32
CA ALA A 82 3.67 19.64 14.00
C ALA A 82 3.92 19.60 15.51
N LYS A 83 3.79 18.41 16.13
CA LYS A 83 4.05 18.21 17.54
C LYS A 83 5.52 18.46 17.89
N MET A 84 6.44 18.01 17.05
CA MET A 84 7.87 18.17 17.28
C MET A 84 8.33 19.62 17.07
N ALA A 85 7.63 20.38 16.24
CA ALA A 85 7.94 21.79 16.00
C ALA A 85 7.57 22.70 17.19
N ASN A 86 6.71 22.23 18.07
CA ASN A 86 6.33 22.95 19.29
C ASN A 86 7.24 22.55 20.45
#